data_cc734f6c94755b0f14c2716ca54b1e62
#
_entry.id   cc734f6c94755b0f14c2716ca54b1e62
#
_cell.length_a   1.000
_cell.length_b   1.000
_cell.length_c   1.000
_cell.angle_alpha   90.00
_cell.angle_beta   90.00
_cell.angle_gamma   90.00
#
_symmetry.space_group_name_H-M   'P 1'
#
loop_
_entity.id
_entity.type
_entity.pdbx_description
1 polymer ?
#
loop_
_entity_poly.entity_id
_entity_poly.type
_entity_poly.pdbx_seq_one_letter_code
_entity_poly.pdbx_strand_id
1 'polypeptide(L)'
;QIIATPIMVPNKLIPRRDENGEKYYVYFTEETIKKIAYAFAQSKNNDKINHEHDMDSMVDDVYVAESWIVDESNNDKSNVYGYSLDKGTWFGLFKVDNDEYWRDFIKTGKVKGVSVEGYFINKLTKLI
;
A
#
# COMPACT_ATOMS: atom_id res chain seq x y z
N GLN A 1 -17.15 -4.95 -1.67
CA GLN A 1 -16.39 -3.78 -2.11
C GLN A 1 -14.92 -3.97 -1.74
N ILE A 2 -14.17 -4.49 -2.68
CA ILE A 2 -12.76 -4.85 -2.48
C ILE A 2 -11.89 -4.05 -3.47
N ILE A 3 -10.79 -3.51 -2.96
CA ILE A 3 -9.74 -2.93 -3.80
C ILE A 3 -8.56 -3.89 -3.74
N ALA A 4 -8.15 -4.43 -4.90
CA ALA A 4 -6.99 -5.28 -5.03
C ALA A 4 -5.86 -4.47 -5.65
N THR A 5 -4.75 -4.29 -4.94
CA THR A 5 -3.69 -3.40 -5.40
C THR A 5 -2.33 -3.77 -4.81
N PRO A 6 -1.24 -3.54 -5.57
CA PRO A 6 0.09 -3.58 -4.97
C PRO A 6 0.24 -2.45 -3.96
N ILE A 7 0.82 -2.76 -2.81
CA ILE A 7 1.10 -1.78 -1.76
C ILE A 7 2.51 -1.21 -1.94
N MET A 8 3.50 -2.07 -2.19
CA MET A 8 4.87 -1.67 -2.48
C MET A 8 5.46 -2.62 -3.51
N VAL A 9 6.14 -2.04 -4.51
CA VAL A 9 6.78 -2.78 -5.59
C VAL A 9 8.31 -2.69 -5.42
N PRO A 10 9.03 -3.82 -5.45
CA PRO A 10 10.48 -3.80 -5.24
C PRO A 10 11.22 -3.07 -6.35
N ASN A 11 12.25 -2.34 -5.97
CA ASN A 11 13.17 -1.66 -6.87
C ASN A 11 12.54 -0.59 -7.78
N LYS A 12 11.31 -0.21 -7.51
CA LYS A 12 10.62 0.86 -8.24
C LYS A 12 11.08 2.21 -7.71
N LEU A 13 11.55 3.09 -8.59
CA LEU A 13 11.98 4.43 -8.21
C LEU A 13 10.79 5.29 -7.80
N ILE A 14 10.85 5.83 -6.60
CA ILE A 14 9.80 6.68 -6.04
C ILE A 14 10.35 8.09 -5.90
N PRO A 15 9.75 9.09 -6.58
CA PRO A 15 10.24 10.47 -6.50
C PRO A 15 9.96 11.08 -5.12
N ARG A 16 10.92 11.85 -4.64
CA ARG A 16 10.85 12.60 -3.39
C ARG A 16 11.49 13.97 -3.60
N ARG A 17 11.21 14.91 -2.71
CA ARG A 17 11.87 16.21 -2.68
C ARG A 17 12.41 16.45 -1.27
N ASP A 18 13.61 17.06 -1.21
CA ASP A 18 14.21 17.43 0.08
C ASP A 18 13.67 18.80 0.55
N GLU A 19 14.21 19.30 1.67
CA GLU A 19 13.82 20.61 2.24
C GLU A 19 14.08 21.77 1.29
N ASN A 20 15.06 21.63 0.40
CA ASN A 20 15.44 22.66 -0.57
C ASN A 20 14.69 22.51 -1.89
N GLY A 21 13.76 21.56 -1.99
CA GLY A 21 12.99 21.29 -3.19
C GLY A 21 13.73 20.48 -4.25
N GLU A 22 14.93 19.99 -3.95
CA GLU A 22 15.68 19.14 -4.88
C GLU A 22 15.06 17.75 -4.98
N LYS A 23 14.90 17.30 -6.21
CA LYS A 23 14.31 16.00 -6.49
C LYS A 23 15.33 14.89 -6.32
N TYR A 24 14.92 13.83 -5.63
CA TYR A 24 15.70 12.59 -5.53
C TYR A 24 14.75 11.40 -5.60
N TYR A 25 15.31 10.19 -5.72
CA TYR A 25 14.52 8.98 -5.82
C TYR A 25 14.90 8.01 -4.71
N VAL A 26 13.90 7.32 -4.19
CA VAL A 26 14.11 6.22 -3.25
C VAL A 26 13.56 4.95 -3.86
N TYR A 27 14.06 3.83 -3.41
CA TYR A 27 13.49 2.53 -3.77
C TYR A 27 13.66 1.57 -2.59
N PHE A 28 12.87 0.52 -2.60
CA PHE A 28 12.91 -0.50 -1.56
C PHE A 28 13.26 -1.83 -2.19
N THR A 29 14.17 -2.55 -1.56
CA THR A 29 14.52 -3.89 -1.99
C THR A 29 13.41 -4.86 -1.57
N GLU A 30 13.39 -6.02 -2.20
CA GLU A 30 12.50 -7.13 -1.85
C GLU A 30 12.58 -7.47 -0.35
N GLU A 31 13.79 -7.54 0.20
CA GLU A 31 14.01 -7.83 1.61
C GLU A 31 13.43 -6.76 2.52
N THR A 32 13.64 -5.49 2.19
CA THR A 32 13.12 -4.37 2.96
C THR A 32 11.60 -4.33 2.96
N ILE A 33 10.99 -4.56 1.80
CA ILE A 33 9.53 -4.62 1.67
C ILE A 33 8.94 -5.70 2.56
N LYS A 34 9.56 -6.86 2.60
CA LYS A 34 9.12 -7.96 3.46
C LYS A 34 9.15 -7.57 4.94
N LYS A 35 10.23 -6.90 5.37
CA LYS A 35 10.34 -6.40 6.75
C LYS A 35 9.25 -5.39 7.07
N ILE A 36 8.96 -4.50 6.13
CA ILE A 36 7.92 -3.48 6.28
C ILE A 36 6.54 -4.15 6.40
N ALA A 37 6.25 -5.11 5.53
CA ALA A 37 4.98 -5.83 5.55
C ALA A 37 4.76 -6.57 6.88
N TYR A 38 5.80 -7.19 7.40
CA TYR A 38 5.74 -7.90 8.68
C TYR A 38 5.58 -6.93 9.85
N ALA A 39 6.28 -5.79 9.81
CA ALA A 39 6.15 -4.76 10.83
C ALA A 39 4.72 -4.19 10.86
N PHE A 40 4.13 -3.99 9.69
CA PHE A 40 2.75 -3.55 9.57
C PHE A 40 1.78 -4.54 10.23
N ALA A 41 1.93 -5.82 9.92
CA ALA A 41 1.09 -6.87 10.50
C ALA A 41 1.26 -6.94 12.03
N GLN A 42 2.50 -6.82 12.51
CA GLN A 42 2.82 -6.89 13.94
C GLN A 42 2.24 -5.70 14.71
N SER A 43 2.22 -4.51 14.09
CA SER A 43 1.74 -3.29 14.73
C SER A 43 0.22 -3.19 14.81
N LYS A 44 -0.50 -4.12 14.16
CA LYS A 44 -1.98 -4.13 14.12
C LYS A 44 -2.57 -2.88 13.48
N ASN A 45 -1.91 -2.36 12.45
CA ASN A 45 -2.35 -1.15 11.73
C ASN A 45 -3.21 -1.46 10.51
N ASN A 46 -3.85 -2.63 10.47
CA ASN A 46 -4.65 -3.07 9.32
C ASN A 46 -5.81 -2.12 8.98
N ASP A 47 -6.27 -1.36 9.96
CA ASP A 47 -7.35 -0.39 9.81
C ASP A 47 -6.86 1.06 9.68
N LYS A 48 -5.54 1.27 9.60
CA LYS A 48 -4.94 2.61 9.47
C LYS A 48 -4.76 2.96 7.99
N ILE A 49 -5.86 3.26 7.33
CA ILE A 49 -5.89 3.58 5.90
C ILE A 49 -6.28 5.04 5.74
N ASN A 50 -5.58 5.77 4.88
CA ASN A 50 -5.93 7.15 4.63
C ASN A 50 -6.24 7.43 3.16
N HIS A 51 -6.92 8.56 2.94
CA HIS A 51 -7.33 9.04 1.64
C HIS A 51 -6.18 9.84 1.02
N GLU A 52 -5.67 9.39 -0.12
CA GLU A 52 -4.64 10.09 -0.91
C GLU A 52 -3.41 10.53 -0.12
N HIS A 53 -2.92 9.68 0.82
CA HIS A 53 -1.74 9.94 1.64
C HIS A 53 -1.89 11.07 2.65
N ASP A 54 -3.09 11.51 2.92
CA ASP A 54 -3.36 12.54 3.92
C ASP A 54 -3.71 11.90 5.27
N MET A 55 -2.84 12.09 6.26
CA MET A 55 -3.03 11.50 7.59
C MET A 55 -4.27 12.02 8.30
N ASP A 56 -4.68 13.25 8.00
CA ASP A 56 -5.90 13.84 8.57
C ASP A 56 -7.17 13.32 7.88
N SER A 57 -7.01 12.59 6.77
CA SER A 57 -8.10 12.02 5.99
C SER A 57 -8.20 10.51 6.14
N MET A 58 -7.96 10.00 7.35
CA MET A 58 -8.15 8.58 7.65
C MET A 58 -9.58 8.16 7.32
N VAL A 59 -9.72 7.11 6.53
CA VAL A 59 -11.02 6.62 6.09
C VAL A 59 -11.51 5.55 7.05
N ASP A 60 -12.70 5.77 7.62
CA ASP A 60 -13.35 4.78 8.48
C ASP A 60 -13.90 3.64 7.62
N ASP A 61 -13.98 2.46 8.21
CA ASP A 61 -14.55 1.26 7.58
C ASP A 61 -13.80 0.79 6.34
N VAL A 62 -12.51 1.15 6.24
CA VAL A 62 -11.60 0.62 5.21
C VAL A 62 -10.44 -0.07 5.94
N TYR A 63 -10.19 -1.32 5.59
CA TYR A 63 -9.12 -2.09 6.24
C TYR A 63 -8.49 -3.09 5.28
N VAL A 64 -7.30 -3.53 5.63
CA VAL A 64 -6.59 -4.58 4.90
C VAL A 64 -7.20 -5.91 5.29
N ALA A 65 -7.93 -6.54 4.38
CA ALA A 65 -8.55 -7.84 4.62
C ALA A 65 -7.54 -8.98 4.44
N GLU A 66 -6.67 -8.86 3.43
CA GLU A 66 -5.62 -9.83 3.14
C GLU A 66 -4.41 -9.08 2.60
N SER A 67 -3.22 -9.57 2.89
CA SER A 67 -2.02 -9.11 2.22
C SER A 67 -0.98 -10.22 2.19
N TRP A 68 -0.11 -10.18 1.18
CA TRP A 68 0.95 -11.19 1.02
C TRP A 68 2.09 -10.63 0.18
N ILE A 69 3.20 -11.34 0.21
CA ILE A 69 4.35 -11.07 -0.65
C ILE A 69 4.25 -12.00 -1.86
N VAL A 70 4.34 -11.45 -3.05
CA VAL A 70 4.29 -12.20 -4.30
C VAL A 70 5.52 -13.10 -4.41
N ASP A 71 5.32 -14.40 -4.58
CA ASP A 71 6.41 -15.36 -4.75
C ASP A 71 6.82 -15.53 -6.21
N GLU A 72 5.86 -15.55 -7.14
CA GLU A 72 6.10 -15.73 -8.56
C GLU A 72 5.13 -14.88 -9.38
N SER A 73 5.65 -14.17 -10.39
CA SER A 73 4.83 -13.24 -11.19
C SER A 73 3.62 -13.89 -11.85
N ASN A 74 3.76 -15.13 -12.32
CA ASN A 74 2.73 -15.82 -13.12
C ASN A 74 2.07 -16.99 -12.39
N ASN A 75 2.32 -17.13 -11.10
CA ASN A 75 1.72 -18.18 -10.29
C ASN A 75 1.46 -17.65 -8.87
N ASP A 76 0.66 -16.61 -8.79
CA ASP A 76 0.35 -15.93 -7.54
C ASP A 76 -1.13 -15.57 -7.51
N LYS A 77 -1.68 -15.44 -6.30
CA LYS A 77 -3.07 -15.05 -6.11
C LYS A 77 -3.39 -13.71 -6.77
N SER A 78 -2.42 -12.80 -6.87
CA SER A 78 -2.62 -11.50 -7.53
C SER A 78 -2.99 -11.64 -9.00
N ASN A 79 -2.62 -12.75 -9.65
CA ASN A 79 -3.00 -13.02 -11.04
C ASN A 79 -4.52 -13.07 -11.22
N VAL A 80 -5.25 -13.53 -10.21
CA VAL A 80 -6.72 -13.60 -10.23
C VAL A 80 -7.33 -12.22 -10.40
N TYR A 81 -6.63 -11.18 -9.92
CA TYR A 81 -7.09 -9.80 -9.99
C TYR A 81 -6.52 -9.04 -11.19
N GLY A 82 -5.90 -9.75 -12.14
CA GLY A 82 -5.40 -9.17 -13.37
C GLY A 82 -3.97 -8.62 -13.30
N TYR A 83 -3.25 -8.93 -12.24
CA TYR A 83 -1.87 -8.45 -12.07
C TYR A 83 -0.84 -9.52 -12.42
N SER A 84 0.31 -9.07 -12.91
CA SER A 84 1.51 -9.87 -13.09
C SER A 84 2.66 -9.06 -12.52
N LEU A 85 2.96 -9.27 -11.25
CA LEU A 85 3.86 -8.41 -10.46
C LEU A 85 5.17 -9.12 -10.17
N ASP A 86 6.23 -8.33 -9.99
CA ASP A 86 7.54 -8.87 -9.66
C ASP A 86 7.52 -9.58 -8.31
N LYS A 87 8.32 -10.63 -8.21
CA LYS A 87 8.59 -11.32 -6.96
C LYS A 87 9.03 -10.30 -5.90
N GLY A 88 8.48 -10.40 -4.70
CA GLY A 88 8.77 -9.50 -3.61
C GLY A 88 7.81 -8.32 -3.48
N THR A 89 6.87 -8.17 -4.40
CA THR A 89 5.82 -7.16 -4.30
C THR A 89 4.92 -7.47 -3.11
N TRP A 90 4.64 -6.45 -2.29
CA TRP A 90 3.64 -6.55 -1.23
C TRP A 90 2.30 -6.16 -1.82
N PHE A 91 1.37 -7.10 -1.84
CA PHE A 91 0.05 -6.94 -2.45
C PHE A 91 -1.03 -7.07 -1.39
N GLY A 92 -2.12 -6.34 -1.56
CA GLY A 92 -3.20 -6.37 -0.59
C GLY A 92 -4.59 -6.29 -1.19
N LEU A 93 -5.53 -6.82 -0.43
CA LEU A 93 -6.95 -6.66 -0.65
C LEU A 93 -7.49 -5.77 0.46
N PHE A 94 -8.07 -4.65 0.07
CA PHE A 94 -8.65 -3.68 0.99
C PHE A 94 -10.17 -3.80 0.95
N LYS A 95 -10.76 -4.06 2.10
CA LYS A 95 -12.23 -4.13 2.22
C LYS A 95 -12.76 -2.74 2.53
N VAL A 96 -13.73 -2.31 1.75
CA VAL A 96 -14.39 -1.01 1.92
C VAL A 96 -15.82 -1.27 2.37
N ASP A 97 -16.10 -1.03 3.64
CA ASP A 97 -17.44 -1.22 4.22
C ASP A 97 -18.24 0.08 4.24
N ASN A 98 -17.65 1.16 3.79
CA ASN A 98 -18.29 2.47 3.68
C ASN A 98 -18.88 2.63 2.27
N ASP A 99 -20.18 2.46 2.13
CA ASP A 99 -20.87 2.51 0.84
C ASP A 99 -20.77 3.87 0.18
N GLU A 100 -20.86 4.93 0.96
CA GLU A 100 -20.76 6.30 0.46
C GLU A 100 -19.36 6.57 -0.11
N TYR A 101 -18.31 6.19 0.61
CA TYR A 101 -16.95 6.35 0.14
C TYR A 101 -16.70 5.53 -1.14
N TRP A 102 -17.20 4.30 -1.19
CA TRP A 102 -17.09 3.44 -2.36
C TRP A 102 -17.73 4.10 -3.58
N ARG A 103 -18.97 4.56 -3.43
CA ARG A 103 -19.74 5.17 -4.51
C ARG A 103 -19.12 6.48 -4.98
N ASP A 104 -18.74 7.36 -4.04
CA ASP A 104 -18.39 8.73 -4.37
C ASP A 104 -16.91 8.92 -4.72
N PHE A 105 -16.03 8.05 -4.24
CA PHE A 105 -14.58 8.20 -4.42
C PHE A 105 -13.93 7.05 -5.17
N ILE A 106 -14.30 5.83 -4.88
CA ILE A 106 -13.65 4.66 -5.49
C ILE A 106 -14.25 4.34 -6.86
N LYS A 107 -15.56 4.14 -6.90
CA LYS A 107 -16.26 3.74 -8.14
C LYS A 107 -16.17 4.81 -9.22
N THR A 108 -16.12 6.08 -8.84
CA THR A 108 -15.99 7.20 -9.78
C THR A 108 -14.56 7.43 -10.26
N GLY A 109 -13.59 6.74 -9.68
CA GLY A 109 -12.18 6.90 -10.04
C GLY A 109 -11.49 8.13 -9.43
N LYS A 110 -12.13 8.84 -8.51
CA LYS A 110 -11.50 9.97 -7.81
C LYS A 110 -10.33 9.53 -6.95
N VAL A 111 -10.41 8.33 -6.38
CA VAL A 111 -9.32 7.70 -5.63
C VAL A 111 -8.85 6.50 -6.42
N LYS A 112 -7.59 6.49 -6.84
CA LYS A 112 -7.01 5.43 -7.66
C LYS A 112 -6.11 4.48 -6.86
N GLY A 113 -5.93 4.75 -5.58
CA GLY A 113 -5.12 3.92 -4.70
C GLY A 113 -5.35 4.27 -3.25
N VAL A 114 -4.81 3.44 -2.38
CA VAL A 114 -4.89 3.63 -0.93
C VAL A 114 -3.50 3.51 -0.33
N SER A 115 -3.29 4.15 0.82
CA SER A 115 -2.04 4.06 1.57
C SER A 115 -2.30 3.57 2.98
N VAL A 116 -1.33 2.88 3.53
CA VAL A 116 -1.33 2.47 4.92
C VAL A 116 -0.46 3.45 5.71
N GLU A 117 -0.92 3.85 6.88
CA GLU A 117 -0.33 4.92 7.68
C GLU A 117 -0.09 4.50 9.13
N GLY A 118 0.42 5.44 9.93
CA GLY A 118 0.65 5.26 11.34
C GLY A 118 2.07 4.82 11.64
N TYR A 119 2.21 3.90 12.56
CA TYR A 119 3.51 3.35 12.98
C TYR A 119 4.41 2.96 11.80
N PHE A 120 3.82 2.55 10.74
CA PHE A 120 4.47 2.09 9.51
C PHE A 120 5.41 3.14 8.91
N ILE A 121 4.95 4.39 8.78
CA ILE A 121 5.76 5.45 8.19
C ILE A 121 7.00 5.75 9.01
N ASN A 122 6.88 5.75 10.33
CA ASN A 122 8.00 5.99 11.22
C ASN A 122 9.06 4.88 11.09
N LYS A 123 8.63 3.65 10.88
CA LYS A 123 9.53 2.53 10.64
C LYS A 123 10.22 2.63 9.30
N LEU A 124 9.51 3.09 8.27
CA LEU A 124 10.07 3.32 6.94
C LEU A 124 11.27 4.25 7.00
N THR A 125 11.11 5.36 7.69
CA THR A 125 12.16 6.37 7.85
C THR A 125 13.42 5.80 8.50
N LYS A 126 13.27 4.81 9.38
CA LYS A 126 14.38 4.18 10.08
C LYS A 126 15.04 3.04 9.31
N LEU A 127 14.30 2.42 8.40
CA LEU A 127 14.80 1.29 7.60
C LEU A 127 15.53 1.72 6.34
N ILE A 128 15.35 2.94 5.92
CA ILE A 128 16.06 3.54 4.81
C ILE A 128 17.35 4.19 5.30
#